data_23cb2f9324f22dee734164127556d1c4
#
_entry.id   23cb2f9324f22dee734164127556d1c4
#
_cell.length_a   1.000
_cell.length_b   1.000
_cell.length_c   1.000
_cell.angle_alpha   90.00
_cell.angle_beta   90.00
_cell.angle_gamma   90.00
#
_symmetry.space_group_name_H-M   'P 1'
#
loop_
_entity.id
_entity.type
_entity.pdbx_description
1 polymer ?
#
loop_
_entity_poly.entity_id
_entity_poly.type
_entity_poly.pdbx_seq_one_letter_code
_entity_poly.pdbx_strand_id
1 'polypeptide(L)'
;RSINPRELALVVRHERDLVAAHVAALDPQALIVDQDDVPGTGRAVEAALEALDTLDPQGRLGGTVVVTYGDVPLLTGGLLAELVAAHEAEGNAVTVLTAVLDDATGYGRILRAEDGTVTGIREHKDATSAEREIREVNSGIYAFDAAVLRDALVHVTTDNAQGEKYLTDVLALAGAAGGRVAAVVTEDRWQVEGANDRVQLSALGAE
;
A
#
# COMPACT_ATOMS: atom_id res chain seq x y z
N ARG A 1 -2.48 -15.78 2.39
CA ARG A 1 -1.13 -16.35 2.13
C ARG A 1 -0.94 -16.85 0.68
N SER A 2 -1.72 -16.39 -0.27
CA SER A 2 -1.67 -16.85 -1.68
C SER A 2 -0.32 -16.67 -2.37
N ILE A 3 0.44 -15.63 -2.01
CA ILE A 3 1.80 -15.36 -2.49
C ILE A 3 2.90 -16.00 -1.63
N ASN A 4 2.53 -16.86 -0.68
CA ASN A 4 3.41 -17.56 0.24
C ASN A 4 4.44 -16.64 0.95
N PRO A 5 4.00 -15.60 1.66
CA PRO A 5 4.92 -14.70 2.34
C PRO A 5 5.67 -15.43 3.46
N ARG A 6 6.92 -15.04 3.69
CA ARG A 6 7.74 -15.53 4.81
C ARG A 6 7.09 -15.14 6.14
N GLU A 7 6.68 -13.89 6.25
CA GLU A 7 6.01 -13.32 7.41
C GLU A 7 4.75 -12.55 6.98
N LEU A 8 3.77 -12.48 7.86
CA LEU A 8 2.55 -11.70 7.68
C LEU A 8 2.30 -10.88 8.94
N ALA A 9 2.24 -9.56 8.78
CA ALA A 9 1.86 -8.63 9.83
C ALA A 9 0.54 -7.95 9.48
N LEU A 10 -0.35 -7.85 10.46
CA LEU A 10 -1.59 -7.09 10.38
C LEU A 10 -1.54 -5.94 11.36
N VAL A 11 -1.55 -4.72 10.86
CA VAL A 11 -1.61 -3.52 11.68
C VAL A 11 -3.06 -3.18 12.00
N VAL A 12 -3.38 -3.04 13.28
CA VAL A 12 -4.74 -2.80 13.77
C VAL A 12 -4.78 -1.55 14.63
N ARG A 13 -5.93 -0.87 14.63
CA ARG A 13 -6.19 0.30 15.48
C ARG A 13 -7.64 0.32 15.94
N HIS A 14 -8.58 0.50 15.00
CA HIS A 14 -10.01 0.50 15.27
C HIS A 14 -10.52 -0.93 15.46
N GLU A 15 -11.42 -1.15 16.44
CA GLU A 15 -11.99 -2.48 16.76
C GLU A 15 -10.91 -3.58 16.92
N ARG A 16 -9.77 -3.19 17.46
CA ARG A 16 -8.54 -3.97 17.57
C ARG A 16 -8.76 -5.41 18.03
N ASP A 17 -9.49 -5.59 19.12
CA ASP A 17 -9.67 -6.92 19.73
C ASP A 17 -10.54 -7.85 18.88
N LEU A 18 -11.56 -7.30 18.20
CA LEU A 18 -12.40 -8.06 17.27
C LEU A 18 -11.61 -8.50 16.04
N VAL A 19 -10.87 -7.58 15.44
CA VAL A 19 -10.05 -7.86 14.26
C VAL A 19 -8.94 -8.86 14.60
N ALA A 20 -8.22 -8.65 15.72
CA ALA A 20 -7.16 -9.54 16.15
C ALA A 20 -7.67 -10.95 16.45
N ALA A 21 -8.79 -11.09 17.14
CA ALA A 21 -9.39 -12.40 17.43
C ALA A 21 -9.82 -13.12 16.15
N HIS A 22 -10.39 -12.38 15.17
CA HIS A 22 -10.79 -12.95 13.90
C HIS A 22 -9.58 -13.45 13.08
N VAL A 23 -8.53 -12.62 12.99
CA VAL A 23 -7.31 -12.99 12.26
C VAL A 23 -6.59 -14.17 12.93
N ALA A 24 -6.47 -14.17 14.26
CA ALA A 24 -5.86 -15.29 15.00
C ALA A 24 -6.60 -16.63 14.79
N ALA A 25 -7.92 -16.57 14.55
CA ALA A 25 -8.69 -17.77 14.23
C ALA A 25 -8.45 -18.27 12.78
N LEU A 26 -8.16 -17.36 11.84
CA LEU A 26 -7.89 -17.70 10.44
C LEU A 26 -6.43 -18.06 10.20
N ASP A 27 -5.53 -17.32 10.79
CA ASP A 27 -4.08 -17.45 10.65
C ASP A 27 -3.37 -17.18 11.99
N PRO A 28 -3.18 -18.21 12.83
CA PRO A 28 -2.52 -18.07 14.12
C PRO A 28 -1.05 -17.63 14.06
N GLN A 29 -0.44 -17.66 12.87
CA GLN A 29 0.95 -17.23 12.65
C GLN A 29 1.06 -15.77 12.22
N ALA A 30 -0.06 -15.10 11.93
CA ALA A 30 -0.03 -13.67 11.59
C ALA A 30 0.35 -12.84 12.82
N LEU A 31 1.32 -11.94 12.64
CA LEU A 31 1.72 -11.00 13.67
C LEU A 31 0.69 -9.87 13.76
N ILE A 32 0.08 -9.70 14.91
CA ILE A 32 -0.81 -8.56 15.18
C ILE A 32 0.02 -7.41 15.72
N VAL A 33 -0.06 -6.26 15.08
CA VAL A 33 0.71 -5.06 15.41
C VAL A 33 -0.25 -3.92 15.72
N ASP A 34 -0.06 -3.27 16.85
CA ASP A 34 -0.85 -2.11 17.23
C ASP A 34 -0.24 -0.83 16.63
N GLN A 35 -1.02 -0.03 15.91
CA GLN A 35 -0.60 1.29 15.49
C GLN A 35 -0.69 2.24 16.70
N ASP A 36 0.36 3.04 16.89
CA ASP A 36 0.38 4.09 17.91
C ASP A 36 -0.50 5.31 17.52
N ASP A 37 -0.37 6.41 18.27
CA ASP A 37 -1.17 7.62 18.06
C ASP A 37 -0.76 8.45 16.84
N VAL A 38 0.37 8.12 16.21
CA VAL A 38 0.80 8.81 14.97
C VAL A 38 -0.08 8.37 13.80
N PRO A 39 -0.83 9.31 13.17
CA PRO A 39 -1.75 8.95 12.10
C PRO A 39 -1.02 8.73 10.77
N GLY A 40 -1.63 7.91 9.92
CA GLY A 40 -1.21 7.71 8.55
C GLY A 40 -0.74 6.30 8.23
N THR A 41 -0.88 5.95 6.95
CA THR A 41 -0.54 4.63 6.41
C THR A 41 0.97 4.36 6.45
N GLY A 42 1.80 5.40 6.32
CA GLY A 42 3.25 5.28 6.48
C GLY A 42 3.63 4.84 7.89
N ARG A 43 3.00 5.41 8.95
CA ARG A 43 3.27 4.98 10.33
C ARG A 43 2.80 3.56 10.60
N ALA A 44 1.67 3.14 10.04
CA ALA A 44 1.21 1.76 10.13
C ALA A 44 2.26 0.77 9.57
N VAL A 45 2.83 1.09 8.40
CA VAL A 45 3.89 0.26 7.79
C VAL A 45 5.17 0.27 8.60
N GLU A 46 5.59 1.42 9.15
CA GLU A 46 6.74 1.48 10.09
C GLU A 46 6.54 0.55 11.28
N ALA A 47 5.39 0.62 11.94
CA ALA A 47 5.08 -0.24 13.09
C ALA A 47 5.14 -1.74 12.71
N ALA A 48 4.62 -2.10 11.53
CA ALA A 48 4.74 -3.46 11.03
C ALA A 48 6.19 -3.89 10.82
N LEU A 49 7.01 -3.04 10.20
CA LEU A 49 8.42 -3.34 9.95
C LEU A 49 9.22 -3.44 11.26
N GLU A 50 9.00 -2.54 12.21
CA GLU A 50 9.59 -2.59 13.55
C GLU A 50 9.28 -3.92 14.24
N ALA A 51 8.02 -4.36 14.20
CA ALA A 51 7.61 -5.62 14.80
C ALA A 51 8.18 -6.83 14.07
N LEU A 52 8.18 -6.84 12.74
CA LEU A 52 8.74 -7.92 11.91
C LEU A 52 10.25 -8.04 12.09
N ASP A 53 10.98 -6.95 12.25
CA ASP A 53 12.42 -6.95 12.46
C ASP A 53 12.82 -7.64 13.78
N THR A 54 11.92 -7.69 14.77
CA THR A 54 12.16 -8.46 16.00
C THR A 54 12.21 -9.97 15.79
N LEU A 55 11.62 -10.46 14.68
CA LEU A 55 11.61 -11.89 14.32
C LEU A 55 12.89 -12.31 13.60
N ASP A 56 13.67 -11.38 13.09
CA ASP A 56 14.94 -11.67 12.40
C ASP A 56 16.11 -11.63 13.39
N PRO A 57 16.88 -12.72 13.53
CA PRO A 57 18.08 -12.72 14.37
C PRO A 57 19.14 -11.67 13.97
N GLN A 58 19.11 -11.20 12.73
CA GLN A 58 19.97 -10.13 12.22
C GLN A 58 19.36 -8.73 12.38
N GLY A 59 18.10 -8.63 12.86
CA GLY A 59 17.43 -7.40 13.22
C GLY A 59 16.78 -6.64 12.06
N ARG A 60 16.81 -7.15 10.83
CA ARG A 60 16.13 -6.55 9.67
C ARG A 60 15.73 -7.60 8.64
N LEU A 61 14.45 -7.76 8.40
CA LEU A 61 13.94 -8.57 7.30
C LEU A 61 14.20 -7.86 5.96
N GLY A 62 14.83 -8.55 5.02
CA GLY A 62 15.05 -8.08 3.65
C GLY A 62 14.08 -8.71 2.65
N GLY A 63 14.25 -8.34 1.39
CA GLY A 63 13.46 -8.84 0.26
C GLY A 63 12.28 -7.92 -0.09
N THR A 64 11.25 -8.48 -0.72
CA THR A 64 10.06 -7.74 -1.15
C THR A 64 9.05 -7.62 -0.03
N VAL A 65 8.61 -6.39 0.28
CA VAL A 65 7.51 -6.09 1.20
C VAL A 65 6.27 -5.77 0.40
N VAL A 66 5.22 -6.58 0.55
CA VAL A 66 3.91 -6.29 -0.04
C VAL A 66 3.02 -5.63 1.01
N VAL A 67 2.47 -4.47 0.66
CA VAL A 67 1.50 -3.76 1.49
C VAL A 67 0.15 -3.79 0.80
N THR A 68 -0.89 -4.15 1.54
CA THR A 68 -2.29 -4.12 1.08
C THR A 68 -3.20 -3.67 2.22
N TYR A 69 -4.36 -3.15 1.88
CA TYR A 69 -5.40 -2.81 2.86
C TYR A 69 -6.31 -4.01 3.15
N GLY A 70 -6.88 -4.02 4.35
CA GLY A 70 -7.79 -5.10 4.78
C GLY A 70 -9.24 -4.93 4.29
N ASP A 71 -9.56 -3.82 3.67
CA ASP A 71 -10.89 -3.46 3.18
C ASP A 71 -11.08 -3.65 1.67
N VAL A 72 -10.19 -4.37 1.01
CA VAL A 72 -10.24 -4.69 -0.44
C VAL A 72 -10.63 -6.17 -0.62
N PRO A 73 -11.93 -6.52 -0.53
CA PRO A 73 -12.38 -7.91 -0.41
C PRO A 73 -12.23 -8.76 -1.66
N LEU A 74 -12.15 -8.14 -2.84
CA LEU A 74 -12.08 -8.84 -4.12
C LEU A 74 -10.64 -8.98 -4.65
N LEU A 75 -9.64 -8.51 -3.91
CA LEU A 75 -8.23 -8.67 -4.25
C LEU A 75 -7.85 -10.15 -4.34
N THR A 76 -7.34 -10.57 -5.49
CA THR A 76 -6.94 -11.95 -5.71
C THR A 76 -5.46 -12.19 -5.47
N GLY A 77 -5.12 -13.43 -5.13
CA GLY A 77 -3.72 -13.84 -5.02
C GLY A 77 -2.98 -13.83 -6.35
N GLY A 78 -3.68 -14.01 -7.46
CA GLY A 78 -3.12 -13.91 -8.81
C GLY A 78 -2.58 -12.51 -9.09
N LEU A 79 -3.38 -11.48 -8.85
CA LEU A 79 -2.99 -10.08 -9.07
C LEU A 79 -1.83 -9.67 -8.15
N LEU A 80 -1.82 -10.13 -6.89
CA LEU A 80 -0.68 -9.92 -6.01
C LEU A 80 0.60 -10.60 -6.52
N ALA A 81 0.49 -11.81 -7.06
CA ALA A 81 1.63 -12.52 -7.63
C ALA A 81 2.18 -11.81 -8.88
N GLU A 82 1.31 -11.27 -9.72
CA GLU A 82 1.70 -10.46 -10.88
C GLU A 82 2.45 -9.18 -10.45
N LEU A 83 1.95 -8.49 -9.42
CA LEU A 83 2.60 -7.30 -8.86
C LEU A 83 4.01 -7.62 -8.35
N VAL A 84 4.15 -8.71 -7.57
CA VAL A 84 5.46 -9.13 -7.03
C VAL A 84 6.39 -9.54 -8.16
N ALA A 85 5.91 -10.33 -9.13
CA ALA A 85 6.71 -10.76 -10.27
C ALA A 85 7.23 -9.57 -11.10
N ALA A 86 6.39 -8.56 -11.37
CA ALA A 86 6.79 -7.35 -12.07
C ALA A 86 7.81 -6.54 -11.27
N HIS A 87 7.61 -6.45 -9.94
CA HIS A 87 8.53 -5.76 -9.04
C HIS A 87 9.93 -6.38 -9.06
N GLU A 88 10.00 -7.70 -8.88
CA GLU A 88 11.27 -8.44 -8.77
C GLU A 88 11.99 -8.56 -10.11
N ALA A 89 11.26 -8.82 -11.21
CA ALA A 89 11.86 -8.99 -12.53
C ALA A 89 12.61 -7.74 -13.02
N GLU A 90 12.18 -6.57 -12.62
CA GLU A 90 12.75 -5.30 -13.05
C GLU A 90 13.64 -4.65 -11.99
N GLY A 91 13.77 -5.26 -10.81
CA GLY A 91 14.55 -4.72 -9.69
C GLY A 91 14.02 -3.36 -9.22
N ASN A 92 12.71 -3.21 -9.17
CA ASN A 92 12.08 -1.94 -8.79
C ASN A 92 12.32 -1.63 -7.31
N ALA A 93 12.48 -0.36 -6.99
CA ALA A 93 12.44 0.13 -5.60
C ALA A 93 11.01 0.12 -5.05
N VAL A 94 10.06 0.52 -5.90
CA VAL A 94 8.62 0.53 -5.60
C VAL A 94 7.84 0.14 -6.86
N THR A 95 6.84 -0.72 -6.69
CA THR A 95 5.83 -0.98 -7.72
C THR A 95 4.45 -0.78 -7.08
N VAL A 96 3.65 0.13 -7.62
CA VAL A 96 2.28 0.37 -7.18
C VAL A 96 1.29 -0.32 -8.11
N LEU A 97 0.26 -0.95 -7.55
CA LEU A 97 -0.89 -1.40 -8.30
C LEU A 97 -1.82 -0.22 -8.53
N THR A 98 -2.24 0.00 -9.77
CA THR A 98 -3.09 1.12 -10.16
C THR A 98 -4.30 0.64 -10.96
N ALA A 99 -5.31 1.49 -11.06
CA ALA A 99 -6.47 1.29 -11.93
C ALA A 99 -6.83 2.62 -12.60
N VAL A 100 -7.53 2.54 -13.73
CA VAL A 100 -8.09 3.71 -14.41
C VAL A 100 -9.60 3.76 -14.14
N LEU A 101 -10.06 4.81 -13.46
CA LEU A 101 -11.46 4.97 -13.07
C LEU A 101 -12.13 6.11 -13.86
N ASP A 102 -13.44 5.96 -14.13
CA ASP A 102 -14.24 7.05 -14.68
C ASP A 102 -14.45 8.17 -13.67
N ASP A 103 -14.70 7.81 -12.41
CA ASP A 103 -14.72 8.72 -11.26
C ASP A 103 -13.60 8.35 -10.30
N ALA A 104 -12.59 9.19 -10.25
CA ALA A 104 -11.42 9.03 -9.40
C ALA A 104 -11.56 9.80 -8.06
N THR A 105 -12.75 10.30 -7.72
CA THR A 105 -12.98 11.08 -6.50
C THR A 105 -12.61 10.27 -5.25
N GLY A 106 -11.83 10.91 -4.38
CA GLY A 106 -11.37 10.29 -3.12
C GLY A 106 -10.05 9.53 -3.21
N TYR A 107 -9.63 9.11 -4.40
CA TYR A 107 -8.39 8.35 -4.59
C TYR A 107 -7.16 9.26 -4.78
N GLY A 108 -5.99 8.78 -4.40
CA GLY A 108 -4.70 9.35 -4.80
C GLY A 108 -4.48 9.23 -6.30
N ARG A 109 -3.89 10.25 -6.92
CA ARG A 109 -3.61 10.31 -8.37
C ARG A 109 -2.19 9.90 -8.66
N ILE A 110 -2.00 9.05 -9.67
CA ILE A 110 -0.66 8.67 -10.14
C ILE A 110 -0.10 9.80 -10.99
N LEU A 111 1.01 10.35 -10.53
CA LEU A 111 1.74 11.38 -11.28
C LEU A 111 2.77 10.72 -12.20
N ARG A 112 2.78 11.14 -13.47
CA ARG A 112 3.74 10.63 -14.45
C ARG A 112 4.50 11.79 -15.10
N ALA A 113 5.78 11.56 -15.38
CA ALA A 113 6.58 12.44 -16.25
C ALA A 113 6.13 12.30 -17.72
N GLU A 114 6.66 13.16 -18.60
CA GLU A 114 6.34 13.15 -20.03
C GLU A 114 6.70 11.81 -20.73
N ASP A 115 7.71 11.12 -20.22
CA ASP A 115 8.13 9.80 -20.71
C ASP A 115 7.28 8.63 -20.17
N GLY A 116 6.27 8.92 -19.35
CA GLY A 116 5.38 7.94 -18.71
C GLY A 116 5.89 7.37 -17.38
N THR A 117 7.09 7.73 -16.94
CA THR A 117 7.65 7.28 -15.66
C THR A 117 6.79 7.77 -14.49
N VAL A 118 6.48 6.88 -13.54
CA VAL A 118 5.78 7.25 -12.31
C VAL A 118 6.71 8.09 -11.44
N THR A 119 6.26 9.31 -11.09
CA THR A 119 7.03 10.25 -10.28
C THR A 119 6.53 10.37 -8.84
N GLY A 120 5.30 9.92 -8.57
CA GLY A 120 4.71 9.99 -7.24
C GLY A 120 3.21 9.78 -7.26
N ILE A 121 2.61 9.95 -6.09
CA ILE A 121 1.16 9.91 -5.89
C ILE A 121 0.77 11.23 -5.22
N ARG A 122 -0.32 11.83 -5.70
CA ARG A 122 -0.93 13.01 -5.08
C ARG A 122 -2.25 12.61 -4.42
N GLU A 123 -2.33 12.71 -3.12
CA GLU A 123 -3.56 12.44 -2.40
C GLU A 123 -4.68 13.41 -2.82
N HIS A 124 -5.93 12.94 -2.84
CA HIS A 124 -7.07 13.71 -3.35
C HIS A 124 -7.22 15.09 -2.69
N LYS A 125 -6.98 15.17 -1.38
CA LYS A 125 -7.10 16.41 -0.61
C LYS A 125 -6.01 17.42 -0.91
N ASP A 126 -4.82 16.95 -1.32
CA ASP A 126 -3.66 17.77 -1.68
C ASP A 126 -3.58 18.05 -3.19
N ALA A 127 -4.46 17.41 -3.99
CA ALA A 127 -4.43 17.52 -5.45
C ALA A 127 -4.96 18.87 -5.94
N THR A 128 -4.21 19.46 -6.88
CA THR A 128 -4.65 20.61 -7.67
C THR A 128 -5.81 20.25 -8.59
N SER A 129 -6.50 21.25 -9.15
CA SER A 129 -7.59 21.00 -10.10
C SER A 129 -7.13 20.20 -11.32
N ALA A 130 -5.93 20.46 -11.83
CA ALA A 130 -5.37 19.72 -12.96
C ALA A 130 -5.03 18.26 -12.59
N GLU A 131 -4.45 18.03 -11.41
CA GLU A 131 -4.15 16.67 -10.94
C GLU A 131 -5.43 15.85 -10.69
N ARG A 132 -6.53 16.50 -10.32
CA ARG A 132 -7.83 15.81 -10.12
C ARG A 132 -8.45 15.26 -11.41
N GLU A 133 -8.06 15.76 -12.57
CA GLU A 133 -8.47 15.24 -13.88
C GLU A 133 -7.77 13.93 -14.25
N ILE A 134 -6.68 13.59 -13.56
CA ILE A 134 -5.99 12.29 -13.76
C ILE A 134 -6.91 11.18 -13.31
N ARG A 135 -7.12 10.18 -14.20
CA ARG A 135 -8.01 9.05 -13.97
C ARG A 135 -7.28 7.80 -13.44
N GLU A 136 -5.97 7.75 -13.57
CA GLU A 136 -5.15 6.68 -12.99
C GLU A 136 -5.00 6.92 -11.48
N VAL A 137 -5.46 5.94 -10.70
CA VAL A 137 -5.56 6.05 -9.26
C VAL A 137 -4.66 5.04 -8.54
N ASN A 138 -4.25 5.44 -7.35
CA ASN A 138 -3.59 4.58 -6.39
C ASN A 138 -4.58 3.60 -5.76
N SER A 139 -4.29 2.30 -5.85
CA SER A 139 -5.10 1.27 -5.19
C SER A 139 -4.80 1.09 -3.70
N GLY A 140 -3.66 1.63 -3.22
CA GLY A 140 -3.14 1.35 -1.89
C GLY A 140 -2.42 0.01 -1.75
N ILE A 141 -2.15 -0.66 -2.88
CA ILE A 141 -1.45 -1.95 -2.92
C ILE A 141 -0.08 -1.77 -3.57
N TYR A 142 0.96 -2.23 -2.88
CA TYR A 142 2.35 -1.97 -3.29
C TYR A 142 3.23 -3.18 -3.09
N ALA A 143 4.29 -3.25 -3.89
CA ALA A 143 5.48 -4.03 -3.62
C ALA A 143 6.67 -3.07 -3.47
N PHE A 144 7.46 -3.22 -2.41
CA PHE A 144 8.62 -2.41 -2.09
C PHE A 144 9.86 -3.28 -1.92
N ASP A 145 11.01 -2.77 -2.31
CA ASP A 145 12.26 -3.23 -1.72
C ASP A 145 12.31 -2.84 -0.24
N ALA A 146 12.59 -3.80 0.63
CA ALA A 146 12.51 -3.59 2.07
C ALA A 146 13.51 -2.55 2.60
N ALA A 147 14.69 -2.44 2.00
CA ALA A 147 15.70 -1.46 2.42
C ALA A 147 15.28 -0.06 1.98
N VAL A 148 14.86 0.08 0.73
CA VAL A 148 14.36 1.36 0.19
C VAL A 148 13.15 1.85 0.96
N LEU A 149 12.20 0.96 1.30
CA LEU A 149 11.02 1.32 2.09
C LEU A 149 11.40 1.90 3.44
N ARG A 150 12.31 1.23 4.19
CA ARG A 150 12.76 1.73 5.50
C ARG A 150 13.46 3.08 5.40
N ASP A 151 14.38 3.20 4.45
CA ASP A 151 15.13 4.44 4.26
C ASP A 151 14.21 5.61 3.88
N ALA A 152 13.22 5.38 3.02
CA ALA A 152 12.25 6.39 2.62
C ALA A 152 11.30 6.79 3.77
N LEU A 153 10.78 5.83 4.55
CA LEU A 153 9.84 6.09 5.64
C LEU A 153 10.39 7.04 6.71
N VAL A 154 11.70 7.02 6.96
CA VAL A 154 12.37 7.96 7.88
C VAL A 154 12.20 9.43 7.43
N HIS A 155 12.06 9.65 6.12
CA HIS A 155 11.94 10.98 5.52
C HIS A 155 10.50 11.40 5.23
N VAL A 156 9.51 10.50 5.40
CA VAL A 156 8.09 10.86 5.28
C VAL A 156 7.69 11.80 6.40
N THR A 157 7.11 12.95 6.04
CA THR A 157 6.67 13.98 6.97
C THR A 157 5.15 13.97 7.14
N THR A 158 4.64 14.82 8.02
CA THR A 158 3.20 15.06 8.20
C THR A 158 2.78 16.42 7.66
N ASP A 159 3.61 17.06 6.83
CA ASP A 159 3.33 18.37 6.22
C ASP A 159 2.43 18.20 4.99
N ASN A 160 1.17 17.88 5.23
CA ASN A 160 0.13 17.65 4.23
C ASN A 160 -1.25 18.02 4.77
N ALA A 161 -2.29 18.00 3.94
CA ALA A 161 -3.64 18.44 4.27
C ALA A 161 -4.28 17.67 5.44
N GLN A 162 -3.82 16.46 5.75
CA GLN A 162 -4.38 15.61 6.82
C GLN A 162 -3.49 15.57 8.07
N GLY A 163 -2.24 16.05 8.00
CA GLY A 163 -1.28 15.94 9.10
C GLY A 163 -0.86 14.49 9.38
N GLU A 164 -0.83 13.64 8.37
CA GLU A 164 -0.59 12.20 8.47
C GLU A 164 0.73 11.78 7.79
N LYS A 165 1.35 10.72 8.26
CA LYS A 165 2.44 10.07 7.54
C LYS A 165 1.88 9.28 6.35
N TYR A 166 1.98 9.85 5.13
CA TYR A 166 1.49 9.18 3.92
C TYR A 166 2.50 8.15 3.41
N LEU A 167 2.06 6.90 3.26
CA LEU A 167 2.88 5.87 2.59
C LEU A 167 3.17 6.22 1.12
N THR A 168 2.26 6.95 0.49
CA THR A 168 2.37 7.39 -0.91
C THR A 168 3.58 8.30 -1.17
N ASP A 169 4.09 9.00 -0.16
CA ASP A 169 5.29 9.82 -0.29
C ASP A 169 6.57 9.00 -0.55
N VAL A 170 6.56 7.72 -0.16
CA VAL A 170 7.68 6.80 -0.39
C VAL A 170 8.03 6.68 -1.87
N LEU A 171 7.05 6.77 -2.80
CA LEU A 171 7.31 6.67 -4.23
C LEU A 171 8.22 7.80 -4.72
N ALA A 172 7.88 9.04 -4.35
CA ALA A 172 8.67 10.20 -4.74
C ALA A 172 10.06 10.18 -4.09
N LEU A 173 10.15 9.78 -2.81
CA LEU A 173 11.42 9.66 -2.08
C LEU A 173 12.32 8.59 -2.68
N ALA A 174 11.78 7.41 -3.00
CA ALA A 174 12.51 6.33 -3.64
C ALA A 174 13.03 6.74 -5.03
N GLY A 175 12.19 7.41 -5.83
CA GLY A 175 12.59 7.95 -7.14
C GLY A 175 13.69 9.00 -7.03
N ALA A 176 13.59 9.93 -6.07
CA ALA A 176 14.61 10.96 -5.82
C ALA A 176 15.96 10.35 -5.37
N ALA A 177 15.93 9.21 -4.69
CA ALA A 177 17.13 8.44 -4.31
C ALA A 177 17.72 7.61 -5.48
N GLY A 178 17.13 7.69 -6.68
CA GLY A 178 17.59 6.96 -7.87
C GLY A 178 17.01 5.56 -8.01
N GLY A 179 16.06 5.19 -7.16
CA GLY A 179 15.34 3.92 -7.26
C GLY A 179 14.32 3.94 -8.41
N ARG A 180 14.12 2.79 -9.05
CA ARG A 180 13.10 2.66 -10.10
C ARG A 180 11.71 2.56 -9.49
N VAL A 181 10.81 3.44 -9.90
CA VAL A 181 9.40 3.43 -9.51
C VAL A 181 8.55 3.01 -10.69
N ALA A 182 7.70 1.99 -10.50
CA ALA A 182 6.87 1.43 -11.56
C ALA A 182 5.41 1.32 -11.11
N ALA A 183 4.50 1.15 -12.07
CA ALA A 183 3.11 0.86 -11.83
C ALA A 183 2.67 -0.36 -12.65
N VAL A 184 1.85 -1.21 -12.05
CA VAL A 184 1.09 -2.26 -12.73
C VAL A 184 -0.36 -1.79 -12.78
N VAL A 185 -0.91 -1.64 -13.98
CA VAL A 185 -2.30 -1.21 -14.17
C VAL A 185 -3.18 -2.45 -14.26
N THR A 186 -4.15 -2.59 -13.36
CA THR A 186 -5.15 -3.64 -13.48
C THR A 186 -6.30 -3.22 -14.39
N GLU A 187 -6.77 -4.14 -15.22
CA GLU A 187 -7.99 -3.96 -16.02
C GLU A 187 -9.25 -4.24 -15.18
N ASP A 188 -9.11 -5.03 -14.12
CA ASP A 188 -10.20 -5.36 -13.21
C ASP A 188 -10.20 -4.43 -11.99
N ARG A 189 -10.94 -3.32 -12.12
CA ARG A 189 -11.05 -2.30 -11.07
C ARG A 189 -11.64 -2.85 -9.76
N TRP A 190 -12.46 -3.89 -9.83
CA TRP A 190 -13.11 -4.44 -8.65
C TRP A 190 -12.12 -5.06 -7.67
N GLN A 191 -10.99 -5.55 -8.17
CA GLN A 191 -9.94 -6.10 -7.32
C GLN A 191 -9.20 -5.05 -6.48
N VAL A 192 -9.40 -3.77 -6.75
CA VAL A 192 -8.73 -2.68 -6.01
C VAL A 192 -9.73 -1.75 -5.32
N GLU A 193 -11.01 -2.04 -5.41
CA GLU A 193 -12.06 -1.24 -4.79
C GLU A 193 -12.24 -1.63 -3.32
N GLY A 194 -12.17 -0.62 -2.43
CA GLY A 194 -12.31 -0.80 -1.00
C GLY A 194 -13.76 -0.68 -0.53
N ALA A 195 -14.11 -1.37 0.55
CA ALA A 195 -15.40 -1.29 1.21
C ALA A 195 -15.30 -0.48 2.51
N ASN A 196 -15.62 0.82 2.47
CA ASN A 196 -15.61 1.70 3.65
C ASN A 196 -16.93 1.67 4.45
N ASP A 197 -18.00 1.16 3.83
CA ASP A 197 -19.30 1.03 4.46
C ASP A 197 -20.08 -0.21 3.97
N ARG A 198 -21.24 -0.45 4.58
CA ARG A 198 -22.06 -1.63 4.24
C ARG A 198 -22.70 -1.54 2.84
N VAL A 199 -22.88 -0.34 2.31
CA VAL A 199 -23.45 -0.13 0.97
C VAL A 199 -22.41 -0.53 -0.08
N GLN A 200 -21.17 -0.05 0.08
CA GLN A 200 -20.05 -0.43 -0.76
C GLN A 200 -19.77 -1.94 -0.68
N LEU A 201 -19.75 -2.51 0.53
CA LEU A 201 -19.59 -3.96 0.70
C LEU A 201 -20.70 -4.76 0.02
N SER A 202 -21.95 -4.30 0.08
CA SER A 202 -23.07 -4.96 -0.61
C SER A 202 -22.96 -4.87 -2.13
N ALA A 203 -22.46 -3.76 -2.65
CA ALA A 203 -22.21 -3.59 -4.08
C ALA A 203 -21.13 -4.54 -4.59
N LEU A 204 -20.02 -4.64 -3.85
CA LEU A 204 -18.91 -5.56 -4.17
C LEU A 204 -19.32 -7.04 -4.07
N GLY A 205 -20.30 -7.38 -3.23
CA GLY A 205 -20.83 -8.74 -3.11
C GLY A 205 -21.76 -9.18 -4.25
N ALA A 206 -22.08 -8.28 -5.18
CA ALA A 206 -22.91 -8.55 -6.35
C ALA A 206 -22.08 -8.85 -7.63
N GLU A 207 -20.78 -8.63 -7.59
CA GLU A 207 -19.80 -8.91 -8.65
C GLU A 207 -19.15 -10.30 -8.46
#